data_f418cae24e6433e4a067e39c5ab56496
#
_entry.id   f418cae24e6433e4a067e39c5ab56496
#
_cell.length_a   1.000
_cell.length_b   1.000
_cell.length_c   1.000
_cell.angle_alpha   90.00
_cell.angle_beta   90.00
_cell.angle_gamma   90.00
#
_symmetry.space_group_name_H-M   'P 1'
#
loop_
_entity.id
_entity.type
_entity.pdbx_description
1 polymer ?
#
loop_
_entity_poly.entity_id
_entity_poly.type
_entity_poly.pdbx_seq_one_letter_code
_entity_poly.pdbx_strand_id
1 'polypeptide(L)'
;MGSRCRCARVVRGFTLIELMVVMMIIGILAGAVALKIVNNTKIARRTRALQDIATLETAIDLYEAQNGTPPTTQQGLQALRAKPSTPPIPRNWNGPYIKKTPIDPWGQPYIYRYPGQLNPDGYDLISYGQDEQPGGTGEFDEDITNSENE
;
A
#
# COMPACT_ATOMS: atom_id res chain seq x y z
N MET A 1 23.42 -55.64 51.59
CA MET A 1 22.04 -55.09 51.76
C MET A 1 22.11 -53.61 51.47
N GLY A 2 21.78 -53.24 50.25
CA GLY A 2 21.83 -51.79 49.81
C GLY A 2 20.40 -51.27 49.60
N SER A 3 20.01 -50.39 50.50
CA SER A 3 18.73 -49.68 50.44
C SER A 3 18.81 -48.56 49.44
N ARG A 4 18.10 -48.66 48.29
CA ARG A 4 17.91 -47.60 47.34
C ARG A 4 16.85 -46.62 47.82
N CYS A 5 17.23 -45.43 48.31
CA CYS A 5 16.30 -44.34 48.53
C CYS A 5 15.70 -43.87 47.19
N ARG A 6 14.42 -44.11 46.93
CA ARG A 6 13.66 -43.47 45.86
C ARG A 6 13.27 -42.07 46.31
N CYS A 7 13.93 -41.04 45.77
CA CYS A 7 13.43 -39.68 45.86
C CYS A 7 12.12 -39.58 45.09
N ALA A 8 11.00 -39.43 45.79
CA ALA A 8 9.72 -39.13 45.17
C ALA A 8 9.75 -37.72 44.64
N ARG A 9 9.74 -37.53 43.29
CA ARG A 9 9.64 -36.25 42.64
C ARG A 9 8.20 -35.71 42.89
N VAL A 10 8.06 -34.70 43.70
CA VAL A 10 6.77 -34.02 43.94
C VAL A 10 6.40 -33.30 42.62
N VAL A 11 5.45 -33.84 41.90
CA VAL A 11 4.82 -33.20 40.73
C VAL A 11 3.83 -32.18 41.27
N ARG A 12 4.18 -30.89 41.18
CA ARG A 12 3.24 -29.78 41.49
C ARG A 12 2.18 -29.76 40.38
N GLY A 13 0.95 -30.02 40.73
CA GLY A 13 -0.21 -29.86 39.84
C GLY A 13 -0.58 -28.38 39.75
N PHE A 14 -1.02 -27.93 38.56
CA PHE A 14 -1.59 -26.60 38.37
C PHE A 14 -2.93 -26.47 39.10
N THR A 15 -3.17 -25.33 39.73
CA THR A 15 -4.47 -25.00 40.32
C THR A 15 -5.42 -24.45 39.27
N LEU A 16 -6.72 -24.66 39.45
CA LEU A 16 -7.75 -24.13 38.54
C LEU A 16 -7.71 -22.60 38.46
N ILE A 17 -7.44 -21.94 39.59
CA ILE A 17 -7.34 -20.48 39.67
C ILE A 17 -6.11 -19.96 38.89
N GLU A 18 -5.01 -20.67 38.91
CA GLU A 18 -3.80 -20.32 38.16
C GLU A 18 -4.05 -20.32 36.65
N LEU A 19 -4.80 -21.32 36.14
CA LEU A 19 -5.25 -21.34 34.76
C LEU A 19 -6.20 -20.21 34.40
N MET A 20 -7.16 -19.87 35.30
CA MET A 20 -8.09 -18.75 35.09
C MET A 20 -7.37 -17.41 34.98
N VAL A 21 -6.39 -17.16 35.87
CA VAL A 21 -5.61 -15.92 35.86
C VAL A 21 -4.76 -15.81 34.58
N VAL A 22 -4.12 -16.90 34.15
CA VAL A 22 -3.35 -16.93 32.91
C VAL A 22 -4.22 -16.63 31.70
N MET A 23 -5.40 -17.27 31.60
CA MET A 23 -6.33 -17.00 30.50
C MET A 23 -6.84 -15.55 30.49
N MET A 24 -7.08 -14.95 31.66
CA MET A 24 -7.47 -13.55 31.78
C MET A 24 -6.35 -12.62 31.27
N ILE A 25 -5.12 -12.87 31.66
CA ILE A 25 -3.97 -12.06 31.23
C ILE A 25 -3.76 -12.18 29.70
N ILE A 26 -3.80 -13.40 29.17
CA ILE A 26 -3.67 -13.64 27.72
C ILE A 26 -4.79 -12.92 26.96
N GLY A 27 -6.04 -12.95 27.44
CA GLY A 27 -7.17 -12.28 26.82
C GLY A 27 -6.97 -10.76 26.73
N ILE A 28 -6.48 -10.11 27.80
CA ILE A 28 -6.20 -8.68 27.81
C ILE A 28 -5.06 -8.33 26.85
N LEU A 29 -3.97 -9.10 26.86
CA LEU A 29 -2.83 -8.87 25.99
C LEU A 29 -3.18 -9.08 24.51
N ALA A 30 -3.96 -10.10 24.19
CA ALA A 30 -4.42 -10.37 22.84
C ALA A 30 -5.27 -9.23 22.26
N GLY A 31 -6.16 -8.63 23.07
CA GLY A 31 -6.96 -7.47 22.70
C GLY A 31 -6.09 -6.23 22.36
N ALA A 32 -5.10 -5.93 23.17
CA ALA A 32 -4.20 -4.79 22.94
C ALA A 32 -3.34 -4.94 21.66
N VAL A 33 -2.89 -6.16 21.35
CA VAL A 33 -2.10 -6.46 20.15
C VAL A 33 -2.93 -6.34 18.89
N ALA A 34 -4.20 -6.78 18.91
CA ALA A 34 -5.07 -6.73 17.74
C ALA A 34 -5.26 -5.31 17.19
N LEU A 35 -5.48 -4.33 18.06
CA LEU A 35 -5.64 -2.90 17.68
C LEU A 35 -4.38 -2.35 17.00
N LYS A 36 -3.20 -2.72 17.47
CA LYS A 36 -1.92 -2.26 16.92
C LYS A 36 -1.65 -2.80 15.51
N ILE A 37 -2.06 -4.05 15.24
CA ILE A 37 -1.90 -4.68 13.92
C ILE A 37 -2.75 -3.96 12.87
N VAL A 38 -3.99 -3.60 13.18
CA VAL A 38 -4.90 -2.93 12.23
C VAL A 38 -4.34 -1.57 11.80
N ASN A 39 -3.85 -0.76 12.74
CA ASN A 39 -3.26 0.54 12.42
C ASN A 39 -1.98 0.42 11.57
N ASN A 40 -1.10 -0.52 11.89
CA ASN A 40 0.11 -0.75 11.11
C ASN A 40 -0.19 -1.16 9.66
N THR A 41 -1.27 -1.90 9.43
CA THR A 41 -1.69 -2.29 8.07
C THR A 41 -2.15 -1.08 7.25
N LYS A 42 -2.87 -0.13 7.86
CA LYS A 42 -3.30 1.10 7.18
C LYS A 42 -2.11 1.96 6.77
N ILE A 43 -1.17 2.20 7.71
CA ILE A 43 0.06 2.94 7.44
C ILE A 43 0.86 2.26 6.31
N ALA A 44 1.02 0.94 6.36
CA ALA A 44 1.74 0.21 5.32
C ALA A 44 1.11 0.34 3.93
N ARG A 45 -0.23 0.36 3.83
CA ARG A 45 -0.94 0.60 2.56
C ARG A 45 -0.69 2.01 2.03
N ARG A 46 -0.82 3.05 2.88
CA ARG A 46 -0.52 4.44 2.49
C ARG A 46 0.92 4.58 1.99
N THR A 47 1.89 4.07 2.75
CA THR A 47 3.30 4.09 2.35
C THR A 47 3.53 3.39 1.01
N ARG A 48 2.86 2.26 0.78
CA ARG A 48 2.95 1.57 -0.51
C ARG A 48 2.35 2.38 -1.65
N ALA A 49 1.22 3.04 -1.44
CA ALA A 49 0.60 3.89 -2.46
C ALA A 49 1.54 5.05 -2.86
N LEU A 50 2.19 5.70 -1.89
CA LEU A 50 3.20 6.74 -2.14
C LEU A 50 4.38 6.21 -2.96
N GLN A 51 4.88 5.00 -2.65
CA GLN A 51 5.96 4.36 -3.41
C GLN A 51 5.54 3.99 -4.83
N ASP A 52 4.31 3.51 -4.99
CA ASP A 52 3.76 3.18 -6.30
C ASP A 52 3.61 4.45 -7.16
N ILE A 53 3.14 5.58 -6.57
CA ILE A 53 3.07 6.89 -7.23
C ILE A 53 4.45 7.34 -7.70
N ALA A 54 5.46 7.35 -6.83
CA ALA A 54 6.83 7.73 -7.19
C ALA A 54 7.42 6.85 -8.31
N THR A 55 7.08 5.56 -8.32
CA THR A 55 7.48 4.64 -9.40
C THR A 55 6.78 4.98 -10.72
N LEU A 56 5.51 5.35 -10.67
CA LEU A 56 4.74 5.75 -11.83
C LEU A 56 5.21 7.09 -12.40
N GLU A 57 5.54 8.05 -11.54
CA GLU A 57 6.17 9.33 -11.93
C GLU A 57 7.44 9.07 -12.73
N THR A 58 8.35 8.26 -12.20
CA THR A 58 9.58 7.89 -12.91
C THR A 58 9.30 7.26 -14.28
N ALA A 59 8.26 6.44 -14.38
CA ALA A 59 7.88 5.81 -15.64
C ALA A 59 7.24 6.82 -16.64
N ILE A 60 6.47 7.79 -16.16
CA ILE A 60 5.90 8.87 -16.96
C ILE A 60 6.99 9.81 -17.45
N ASP A 61 7.93 10.19 -16.58
CA ASP A 61 9.07 11.05 -16.94
C ASP A 61 9.95 10.41 -18.02
N LEU A 62 10.19 9.10 -17.89
CA LEU A 62 10.92 8.35 -18.91
C LEU A 62 10.17 8.28 -20.25
N TYR A 63 8.84 8.11 -20.19
CA TYR A 63 7.99 8.18 -21.37
C TYR A 63 8.07 9.55 -22.02
N GLU A 64 7.95 10.63 -21.24
CA GLU A 64 8.02 12.02 -21.69
C GLU A 64 9.38 12.33 -22.30
N ALA A 65 10.46 11.96 -21.65
CA ALA A 65 11.83 12.17 -22.15
C ALA A 65 12.05 11.52 -23.54
N GLN A 66 11.40 10.42 -23.84
CA GLN A 66 11.52 9.71 -25.11
C GLN A 66 10.53 10.19 -26.19
N ASN A 67 9.36 10.65 -25.79
CA ASN A 67 8.27 10.98 -26.71
C ASN A 67 7.95 12.49 -26.77
N GLY A 68 8.54 13.31 -25.87
CA GLY A 68 8.42 14.76 -25.84
C GLY A 68 7.23 15.29 -25.05
N THR A 69 6.27 14.45 -24.69
CA THR A 69 5.11 14.81 -23.87
C THR A 69 4.66 13.62 -23.05
N PRO A 70 4.05 13.82 -21.88
CA PRO A 70 3.42 12.75 -21.12
C PRO A 70 2.27 12.09 -21.89
N PRO A 71 1.81 10.90 -21.51
CA PRO A 71 0.60 10.31 -22.06
C PRO A 71 -0.61 11.25 -21.89
N THR A 72 -1.52 11.28 -22.85
CA THR A 72 -2.77 12.03 -22.65
C THR A 72 -3.69 11.33 -21.65
N THR A 73 -4.62 12.06 -21.03
CA THR A 73 -5.65 11.47 -20.14
C THR A 73 -6.36 10.29 -20.81
N GLN A 74 -6.64 10.40 -22.11
CA GLN A 74 -7.32 9.33 -22.87
C GLN A 74 -6.43 8.09 -23.07
N GLN A 75 -5.12 8.26 -23.20
CA GLN A 75 -4.15 7.18 -23.27
C GLN A 75 -3.92 6.53 -21.91
N GLY A 76 -3.97 7.33 -20.86
CA GLY A 76 -3.85 6.90 -19.48
C GLY A 76 -2.53 6.17 -19.18
N LEU A 77 -2.46 5.56 -18.02
CA LEU A 77 -1.30 4.76 -17.59
C LEU A 77 -1.07 3.50 -18.45
N GLN A 78 -2.04 3.11 -19.27
CA GLN A 78 -1.86 1.99 -20.23
C GLN A 78 -0.80 2.30 -21.27
N ALA A 79 -0.58 3.57 -21.62
CA ALA A 79 0.48 4.01 -22.51
C ALA A 79 1.88 3.66 -22.03
N LEU A 80 2.06 3.49 -20.71
CA LEU A 80 3.33 3.06 -20.12
C LEU A 80 3.59 1.55 -20.32
N ARG A 81 2.53 0.77 -20.54
CA ARG A 81 2.64 -0.68 -20.70
C ARG A 81 2.66 -1.11 -22.15
N ALA A 82 1.85 -0.49 -22.98
CA ALA A 82 1.70 -0.82 -24.39
C ALA A 82 1.69 0.47 -25.21
N LYS A 83 2.27 0.40 -26.42
CA LYS A 83 2.27 1.54 -27.33
C LYS A 83 0.82 1.96 -27.62
N PRO A 84 0.42 3.22 -27.30
CA PRO A 84 -0.93 3.67 -27.56
C PRO A 84 -1.25 3.73 -29.06
N SER A 85 -2.47 3.37 -29.40
CA SER A 85 -3.04 3.55 -30.74
C SER A 85 -3.87 4.83 -30.87
N THR A 86 -4.19 5.46 -29.73
CA THR A 86 -4.93 6.74 -29.66
C THR A 86 -3.99 7.91 -29.91
N PRO A 87 -4.32 8.85 -30.80
CA PRO A 87 -3.51 10.04 -31.04
C PRO A 87 -3.34 10.93 -29.77
N PRO A 88 -2.18 11.61 -29.66
CA PRO A 88 -0.99 11.57 -30.51
C PRO A 88 -0.19 10.27 -30.33
N ILE A 89 0.04 9.54 -31.44
CA ILE A 89 0.78 8.28 -31.39
C ILE A 89 2.27 8.57 -31.19
N PRO A 90 2.90 8.06 -30.11
CA PRO A 90 4.31 8.29 -29.85
C PRO A 90 5.19 7.63 -30.90
N ARG A 91 6.15 8.39 -31.45
CA ARG A 91 7.06 7.91 -32.48
C ARG A 91 8.19 7.04 -31.92
N ASN A 92 8.70 7.42 -30.74
CA ASN A 92 9.87 6.81 -30.11
C ASN A 92 9.51 5.97 -28.87
N TRP A 93 8.35 5.30 -28.91
CA TRP A 93 7.96 4.46 -27.79
C TRP A 93 8.88 3.25 -27.65
N ASN A 94 9.65 3.20 -26.57
CA ASN A 94 10.61 2.13 -26.23
C ASN A 94 10.21 1.32 -24.98
N GLY A 95 8.90 1.33 -24.63
CA GLY A 95 8.41 0.56 -23.49
C GLY A 95 8.49 -0.96 -23.66
N PRO A 96 7.95 -1.72 -22.72
CA PRO A 96 7.11 -1.24 -21.61
C PRO A 96 7.90 -0.56 -20.49
N TYR A 97 7.38 0.57 -20.01
CA TYR A 97 7.93 1.34 -18.89
C TYR A 97 7.47 0.76 -17.54
N ILE A 98 6.32 0.09 -17.54
CA ILE A 98 5.79 -0.65 -16.39
C ILE A 98 5.42 -2.08 -16.81
N LYS A 99 5.58 -3.02 -15.88
CA LYS A 99 5.30 -4.45 -16.14
C LYS A 99 3.81 -4.80 -16.08
N LYS A 100 3.07 -4.15 -15.21
CA LYS A 100 1.64 -4.41 -14.96
C LYS A 100 0.88 -3.10 -14.88
N THR A 101 -0.41 -3.13 -15.18
CA THR A 101 -1.30 -2.01 -14.89
C THR A 101 -1.27 -1.74 -13.40
N PRO A 102 -0.99 -0.50 -12.98
CA PRO A 102 -0.90 -0.16 -11.58
C PRO A 102 -2.28 -0.19 -10.93
N ILE A 103 -2.34 -0.86 -9.80
CA ILE A 103 -3.52 -0.94 -8.92
C ILE A 103 -3.04 -0.57 -7.54
N ASP A 104 -3.77 0.30 -6.88
CA ASP A 104 -3.45 0.76 -5.54
C ASP A 104 -3.60 -0.35 -4.47
N PRO A 105 -3.14 -0.13 -3.24
CA PRO A 105 -3.22 -1.11 -2.16
C PRO A 105 -4.65 -1.45 -1.69
N TRP A 106 -5.65 -0.71 -2.14
CA TRP A 106 -7.07 -0.96 -1.85
C TRP A 106 -7.80 -1.66 -3.00
N GLY A 107 -7.11 -1.83 -4.16
CA GLY A 107 -7.61 -2.59 -5.31
C GLY A 107 -8.18 -1.71 -6.42
N GLN A 108 -8.06 -0.39 -6.31
CA GLN A 108 -8.54 0.56 -7.30
C GLN A 108 -7.44 0.95 -8.30
N PRO A 109 -7.78 1.30 -9.54
CA PRO A 109 -6.81 1.86 -10.48
C PRO A 109 -6.42 3.28 -10.05
N TYR A 110 -5.13 3.62 -10.20
CA TYR A 110 -4.69 5.01 -10.07
C TYR A 110 -5.34 5.89 -11.13
N ILE A 111 -5.76 7.09 -10.72
CA ILE A 111 -6.33 8.09 -11.60
C ILE A 111 -5.20 8.92 -12.18
N TYR A 112 -5.21 9.08 -13.50
CA TYR A 112 -4.25 9.87 -14.23
C TYR A 112 -4.94 10.92 -15.08
N ARG A 113 -4.45 12.16 -15.03
CA ARG A 113 -4.95 13.28 -15.84
C ARG A 113 -3.79 14.11 -16.35
N TYR A 114 -3.83 14.42 -17.64
CA TYR A 114 -2.88 15.34 -18.27
C TYR A 114 -3.61 16.23 -19.30
N PRO A 115 -3.54 17.58 -19.18
CA PRO A 115 -2.94 18.36 -18.07
C PRO A 115 -3.62 18.09 -16.73
N GLY A 116 -2.87 18.26 -15.62
CA GLY A 116 -3.38 18.08 -14.28
C GLY A 116 -4.39 19.17 -13.89
N GLN A 117 -5.24 18.88 -12.92
CA GLN A 117 -6.09 19.86 -12.25
C GLN A 117 -5.46 20.39 -10.97
N LEU A 118 -4.76 19.52 -10.25
CA LEU A 118 -3.99 19.86 -9.04
C LEU A 118 -2.62 20.42 -9.44
N ASN A 119 -2.01 19.88 -10.49
CA ASN A 119 -0.76 20.36 -11.08
C ASN A 119 -0.98 20.77 -12.54
N PRO A 120 -1.41 22.01 -12.83
CA PRO A 120 -1.72 22.48 -14.19
C PRO A 120 -0.53 22.46 -15.15
N ASP A 121 0.70 22.59 -14.65
CA ASP A 121 1.93 22.58 -15.45
C ASP A 121 2.45 21.16 -15.72
N GLY A 122 1.83 20.15 -15.11
CA GLY A 122 2.18 18.73 -15.22
C GLY A 122 0.97 17.84 -15.35
N TYR A 123 0.99 16.75 -14.61
CA TYR A 123 -0.08 15.74 -14.55
C TYR A 123 -0.47 15.45 -13.12
N ASP A 124 -1.71 14.98 -12.94
CA ASP A 124 -2.18 14.45 -11.68
C ASP A 124 -2.09 12.92 -11.69
N LEU A 125 -1.62 12.37 -10.58
CA LEU A 125 -1.63 10.95 -10.28
C LEU A 125 -2.22 10.76 -8.88
N ILE A 126 -3.38 10.11 -8.79
CA ILE A 126 -4.20 10.10 -7.58
C ILE A 126 -4.61 8.66 -7.22
N SER A 127 -4.52 8.32 -5.94
CA SER A 127 -5.26 7.22 -5.32
C SER A 127 -6.26 7.79 -4.32
N TYR A 128 -7.50 7.36 -4.36
CA TYR A 128 -8.54 7.79 -3.41
C TYR A 128 -8.42 7.15 -2.02
N GLY A 129 -7.36 6.40 -1.76
CA GLY A 129 -7.10 5.86 -0.44
C GLY A 129 -8.11 4.80 0.03
N GLN A 130 -8.38 4.79 1.33
CA GLN A 130 -9.16 3.72 1.96
C GLN A 130 -10.66 3.85 1.70
N ASP A 131 -11.19 5.05 1.56
CA ASP A 131 -12.63 5.29 1.37
C ASP A 131 -13.07 5.19 -0.10
N GLU A 132 -12.11 5.11 -1.04
CA GLU A 132 -12.32 4.97 -2.49
C GLU A 132 -13.14 6.13 -3.10
N GLN A 133 -13.15 7.30 -2.45
CA GLN A 133 -13.90 8.47 -2.88
C GLN A 133 -13.00 9.69 -3.02
N PRO A 134 -13.30 10.61 -3.98
CA PRO A 134 -12.53 11.84 -4.14
C PRO A 134 -12.64 12.73 -2.91
N GLY A 135 -11.51 13.21 -2.41
CA GLY A 135 -11.42 14.04 -1.20
C GLY A 135 -11.16 13.18 0.03
N GLY A 136 -11.94 13.37 1.07
CA GLY A 136 -11.75 12.70 2.35
C GLY A 136 -11.07 13.60 3.37
N THR A 137 -11.24 13.28 4.64
CA THR A 137 -10.63 13.99 5.76
C THR A 137 -10.05 13.01 6.74
N GLY A 138 -8.77 13.15 7.03
CA GLY A 138 -8.05 12.30 7.99
C GLY A 138 -6.94 11.49 7.36
N GLU A 139 -6.05 11.00 8.19
CA GLU A 139 -4.78 10.37 7.81
C GLU A 139 -4.90 9.19 6.81
N PHE A 140 -6.06 8.53 6.74
CA PHE A 140 -6.23 7.31 5.92
C PHE A 140 -7.28 7.44 4.81
N ASP A 141 -8.15 8.45 4.90
CA ASP A 141 -9.24 8.67 3.94
C ASP A 141 -8.92 9.83 2.96
N GLU A 142 -7.82 10.57 3.21
CA GLU A 142 -7.32 11.62 2.33
C GLU A 142 -6.73 11.03 1.06
N ASP A 143 -7.03 11.67 -0.09
CA ASP A 143 -6.45 11.31 -1.38
C ASP A 143 -4.93 11.37 -1.33
N ILE A 144 -4.27 10.40 -1.93
CA ILE A 144 -2.81 10.35 -2.06
C ILE A 144 -2.47 10.82 -3.46
N THR A 145 -1.74 11.94 -3.57
CA THR A 145 -1.42 12.58 -4.84
C THR A 145 0.08 12.75 -5.03
N ASN A 146 0.50 12.92 -6.28
CA ASN A 146 1.90 13.26 -6.60
C ASN A 146 2.25 14.70 -6.20
N SER A 147 1.28 15.61 -6.03
CA SER A 147 1.52 16.99 -5.61
C SER A 147 1.90 17.15 -4.12
N GLU A 148 1.80 16.10 -3.30
CA GLU A 148 2.24 16.13 -1.90
C GLU A 148 3.77 16.02 -1.73
N ASN A 149 4.50 15.74 -2.81
CA ASN A 149 5.95 15.52 -2.77
C ASN A 149 6.76 16.75 -3.23
N GLU A 150 6.12 17.87 -3.56
CA GLU A 150 6.74 19.16 -3.85
C GLU A 150 6.62 20.10 -2.64
#